data_fbc0a1ed8e7cba71452ae04b239d5b67
#
_entry.id   fbc0a1ed8e7cba71452ae04b239d5b67
#
_cell.length_a   1.000
_cell.length_b   1.000
_cell.length_c   1.000
_cell.angle_alpha   90.00
_cell.angle_beta   90.00
_cell.angle_gamma   90.00
#
_symmetry.space_group_name_H-M   'P 1'
#
loop_
_entity.id
_entity.type
_entity.pdbx_description
1 polymer ?
#
loop_
_entity_poly.entity_id
_entity_poly.type
_entity_poly.pdbx_seq_one_letter_code
_entity_poly.pdbx_strand_id
1 'polypeptide(L)'
;FGRVRVLYGARSPADRLFIDELESWKARDDVDLAVTVDYADGGWRGRVGFVTALLPHIRFDPDATLAMMCGPEAMMRAVASGLTGRGVPAGDVYLSMERNMKCGVGTCGHCQFGPVFVCKDGPVFTFAEIQELLAVREI
;
A
#
# COMPACT_ATOMS: atom_id res chain seq x y z
N PHE A 1 1.27 18.45 -8.28
CA PHE A 1 1.93 17.41 -7.46
C PHE A 1 3.42 17.42 -7.79
N GLY A 2 4.24 17.11 -6.78
CA GLY A 2 5.68 16.99 -6.94
C GLY A 2 6.10 15.64 -7.54
N ARG A 3 7.26 15.13 -7.10
CA ARG A 3 7.81 13.85 -7.55
C ARG A 3 6.97 12.66 -7.09
N VAL A 4 6.64 11.77 -8.00
CA VAL A 4 5.91 10.53 -7.70
C VAL A 4 6.89 9.41 -7.40
N ARG A 5 6.66 8.65 -6.32
CA ARG A 5 7.41 7.44 -6.00
C ARG A 5 6.48 6.25 -5.96
N VAL A 6 6.79 5.23 -6.76
CA VAL A 6 6.04 3.99 -6.83
C VAL A 6 6.88 2.88 -6.23
N LEU A 7 6.39 2.26 -5.17
CA LEU A 7 6.97 1.06 -4.58
C LEU A 7 6.07 -0.13 -4.91
N TYR A 8 6.58 -1.05 -5.70
CA TYR A 8 5.83 -2.20 -6.17
C TYR A 8 6.44 -3.49 -5.63
N GLY A 9 5.62 -4.32 -5.02
CA GLY A 9 6.00 -5.65 -4.53
C GLY A 9 5.17 -6.74 -5.18
N ALA A 10 5.80 -7.85 -5.56
CA ALA A 10 5.13 -9.06 -6.01
C ALA A 10 5.71 -10.28 -5.28
N ARG A 11 4.99 -11.41 -5.27
CA ARG A 11 5.46 -12.64 -4.64
C ARG A 11 6.68 -13.19 -5.37
N SER A 12 6.62 -13.27 -6.69
CA SER A 12 7.71 -13.74 -7.55
C SER A 12 7.82 -12.90 -8.82
N PRO A 13 8.88 -13.04 -9.63
CA PRO A 13 8.97 -12.36 -10.92
C PRO A 13 7.81 -12.67 -11.85
N ALA A 14 7.26 -13.90 -11.81
CA ALA A 14 6.14 -14.34 -12.65
C ALA A 14 4.80 -13.74 -12.18
N ASP A 15 4.66 -13.38 -10.90
CA ASP A 15 3.43 -12.83 -10.32
C ASP A 15 3.33 -11.29 -10.51
N ARG A 16 4.27 -10.67 -11.19
CA ARG A 16 4.20 -9.23 -11.46
C ARG A 16 3.06 -8.92 -12.42
N LEU A 17 2.21 -7.99 -12.01
CA LEU A 17 1.14 -7.42 -12.83
C LEU A 17 1.59 -6.09 -13.43
N PHE A 18 0.92 -5.64 -14.48
CA PHE A 18 1.12 -4.33 -15.10
C PHE A 18 2.57 -4.10 -15.57
N ILE A 19 3.21 -5.12 -16.16
CA ILE A 19 4.63 -5.06 -16.54
C ILE A 19 4.88 -3.93 -17.53
N ASP A 20 4.04 -3.78 -18.53
CA ASP A 20 4.17 -2.74 -19.57
C ASP A 20 4.01 -1.33 -18.96
N GLU A 21 3.07 -1.16 -18.04
CA GLU A 21 2.86 0.09 -17.32
C GLU A 21 4.07 0.41 -16.42
N LEU A 22 4.60 -0.58 -15.71
CA LEU A 22 5.78 -0.41 -14.87
C LEU A 22 7.01 0.02 -15.68
N GLU A 23 7.24 -0.59 -16.85
CA GLU A 23 8.33 -0.18 -17.74
C GLU A 23 8.10 1.22 -18.32
N SER A 24 6.85 1.55 -18.67
CA SER A 24 6.46 2.90 -19.09
C SER A 24 6.73 3.94 -18.00
N TRP A 25 6.37 3.66 -16.75
CA TRP A 25 6.62 4.57 -15.61
C TRP A 25 8.11 4.71 -15.30
N LYS A 26 8.88 3.65 -15.45
CA LYS A 26 10.33 3.67 -15.25
C LYS A 26 11.05 4.59 -16.25
N ALA A 27 10.47 4.79 -17.43
CA ALA A 27 11.02 5.66 -18.45
C ALA A 27 10.69 7.16 -18.22
N ARG A 28 9.87 7.49 -17.21
CA ARG A 28 9.46 8.87 -16.91
C ARG A 28 10.45 9.53 -15.93
N ASP A 29 10.75 10.79 -16.19
CA ASP A 29 11.65 11.60 -15.34
C ASP A 29 11.00 12.06 -14.01
N ASP A 30 9.64 12.09 -13.97
CA ASP A 30 8.87 12.53 -12.81
C ASP A 30 8.45 11.39 -11.89
N VAL A 31 8.79 10.13 -12.24
CA VAL A 31 8.45 8.92 -11.47
C VAL A 31 9.70 8.18 -11.04
N ASP A 32 9.82 7.93 -9.74
CA ASP A 32 10.81 7.02 -9.17
C ASP A 32 10.15 5.66 -8.91
N LEU A 33 10.42 4.66 -9.73
CA LEU A 33 9.90 3.31 -9.57
C LEU A 33 10.92 2.39 -8.88
N ALA A 34 10.50 1.72 -7.81
CA ALA A 34 11.24 0.65 -7.17
C ALA A 34 10.39 -0.63 -7.11
N VAL A 35 10.96 -1.71 -7.63
CA VAL A 35 10.30 -3.03 -7.70
C VAL A 35 11.06 -4.04 -6.85
N THR A 36 10.32 -4.85 -6.10
CA THR A 36 10.87 -5.99 -5.35
C THR A 36 10.00 -7.23 -5.53
N VAL A 37 10.58 -8.39 -5.28
CA VAL A 37 9.84 -9.67 -5.21
C VAL A 37 10.20 -10.37 -3.90
N ASP A 38 9.24 -11.12 -3.32
CA ASP A 38 9.48 -11.86 -2.08
C ASP A 38 10.46 -13.01 -2.31
N TYR A 39 10.35 -13.67 -3.48
CA TYR A 39 11.18 -14.78 -3.90
C TYR A 39 11.75 -14.54 -5.29
N ALA A 40 13.06 -14.76 -5.45
CA ALA A 40 13.73 -14.65 -6.74
C ALA A 40 13.93 -16.03 -7.39
N ASP A 41 13.75 -16.09 -8.70
CA ASP A 41 14.28 -17.15 -9.53
C ASP A 41 15.65 -16.78 -10.13
N GLY A 42 16.30 -17.70 -10.82
CA GLY A 42 17.65 -17.50 -11.39
C GLY A 42 17.74 -16.40 -12.46
N GLY A 43 16.62 -15.93 -12.99
CA GLY A 43 16.54 -14.84 -13.98
C GLY A 43 16.35 -13.46 -13.40
N TRP A 44 15.97 -13.35 -12.11
CA TRP A 44 15.70 -12.07 -11.48
C TRP A 44 16.99 -11.30 -11.16
N ARG A 45 17.03 -10.01 -11.51
CA ARG A 45 18.17 -9.10 -11.25
C ARG A 45 17.80 -7.92 -10.35
N GLY A 46 16.51 -7.85 -9.93
CA GLY A 46 16.00 -6.78 -9.07
C GLY A 46 16.20 -7.10 -7.59
N ARG A 47 15.54 -6.28 -6.75
CA ARG A 47 15.56 -6.47 -5.30
C ARG A 47 14.72 -7.68 -4.89
N VAL A 48 15.11 -8.32 -3.78
CA VAL A 48 14.40 -9.44 -3.16
C VAL A 48 14.07 -9.05 -1.72
N GLY A 49 12.83 -9.27 -1.32
CA GLY A 49 12.29 -8.98 -0.01
C GLY A 49 10.94 -8.27 -0.09
N PHE A 50 10.29 -8.11 1.04
CA PHE A 50 9.01 -7.42 1.15
C PHE A 50 9.12 -5.95 0.72
N VAL A 51 8.01 -5.37 0.26
CA VAL A 51 7.98 -3.96 -0.18
C VAL A 51 8.45 -2.98 0.90
N THR A 52 8.29 -3.32 2.17
CA THR A 52 8.80 -2.54 3.31
C THR A 52 10.33 -2.38 3.29
N ALA A 53 11.07 -3.33 2.69
CA ALA A 53 12.52 -3.22 2.55
C ALA A 53 12.95 -2.11 1.59
N LEU A 54 12.03 -1.57 0.80
CA LEU A 54 12.28 -0.43 -0.08
C LEU A 54 12.22 0.91 0.68
N LEU A 55 11.47 1.00 1.80
CA LEU A 55 11.25 2.25 2.54
C LEU A 55 12.55 2.95 2.97
N PRO A 56 13.59 2.27 3.51
CA PRO A 56 14.84 2.93 3.89
C PRO A 56 15.59 3.58 2.73
N HIS A 57 15.31 3.16 1.50
CA HIS A 57 16.02 3.62 0.31
C HIS A 57 15.36 4.82 -0.36
N ILE A 58 14.16 5.22 0.08
CA ILE A 58 13.49 6.40 -0.43
C ILE A 58 13.73 7.61 0.48
N ARG A 59 13.92 8.77 -0.12
CA ARG A 59 14.01 10.06 0.58
C ARG A 59 12.78 10.88 0.26
N PHE A 60 12.15 11.42 1.27
CA PHE A 60 10.97 12.29 1.14
C PHE A 60 10.96 13.29 2.29
N ASP A 61 10.23 14.36 2.10
CA ASP A 61 9.89 15.31 3.16
C ASP A 61 8.58 14.80 3.79
N PRO A 62 8.57 14.42 5.08
CA PRO A 62 7.36 13.90 5.72
C PRO A 62 6.19 14.87 5.69
N ASP A 63 6.45 16.17 5.87
CA ASP A 63 5.42 17.21 5.93
C ASP A 63 4.84 17.56 4.55
N ALA A 64 5.52 17.14 3.47
CA ALA A 64 5.10 17.35 2.08
C ALA A 64 4.80 16.04 1.35
N THR A 65 4.55 14.94 2.08
CA THR A 65 4.32 13.62 1.51
C THR A 65 2.90 13.14 1.76
N LEU A 66 2.23 12.74 0.68
CA LEU A 66 0.99 11.99 0.72
C LEU A 66 1.28 10.56 0.22
N ALA A 67 0.87 9.56 0.99
CA ALA A 67 1.05 8.15 0.65
C ALA A 67 -0.29 7.48 0.35
N MET A 68 -0.34 6.71 -0.72
CA MET A 68 -1.49 5.88 -1.08
C MET A 68 -1.02 4.44 -1.25
N MET A 69 -1.76 3.47 -0.73
CA MET A 69 -1.38 2.07 -0.82
C MET A 69 -2.57 1.15 -1.03
N CYS A 70 -2.32 0.07 -1.75
CA CYS A 70 -3.25 -1.00 -2.02
C CYS A 70 -2.50 -2.33 -1.99
N GLY A 71 -3.09 -3.35 -1.38
CA GLY A 71 -2.52 -4.68 -1.30
C GLY A 71 -2.91 -5.43 -0.03
N PRO A 72 -2.22 -6.52 0.32
CA PRO A 72 -2.52 -7.28 1.53
C PRO A 72 -2.49 -6.41 2.79
N GLU A 73 -3.46 -6.58 3.67
CA GLU A 73 -3.60 -5.78 4.90
C GLU A 73 -2.33 -5.74 5.75
N ALA A 74 -1.67 -6.90 5.91
CA ALA A 74 -0.41 -6.97 6.65
C ALA A 74 0.69 -6.10 6.03
N MET A 75 0.76 -6.03 4.69
CA MET A 75 1.68 -5.16 3.96
C MET A 75 1.32 -3.69 4.21
N MET A 76 0.05 -3.32 4.02
CA MET A 76 -0.40 -1.94 4.20
C MET A 76 -0.15 -1.44 5.61
N ARG A 77 -0.45 -2.26 6.63
CA ARG A 77 -0.18 -1.96 8.03
C ARG A 77 1.32 -1.72 8.29
N ALA A 78 2.18 -2.58 7.78
CA ALA A 78 3.63 -2.46 7.97
C ALA A 78 4.20 -1.22 7.25
N VAL A 79 3.73 -0.93 6.03
CA VAL A 79 4.15 0.27 5.27
C VAL A 79 3.65 1.53 5.96
N ALA A 80 2.37 1.60 6.37
CA ALA A 80 1.81 2.75 7.06
C ALA A 80 2.55 3.06 8.37
N SER A 81 2.81 2.03 9.19
CA SER A 81 3.62 2.18 10.41
C SER A 81 5.05 2.64 10.11
N GLY A 82 5.66 2.13 9.04
CA GLY A 82 7.00 2.54 8.61
C GLY A 82 7.06 4.00 8.15
N LEU A 83 6.03 4.49 7.45
CA LEU A 83 5.93 5.88 6.99
C LEU A 83 5.66 6.84 8.17
N THR A 84 4.70 6.50 9.04
CA THR A 84 4.39 7.33 10.22
C THR A 84 5.56 7.35 11.21
N GLY A 85 6.28 6.24 11.38
CA GLY A 85 7.53 6.19 12.14
C GLY A 85 8.65 7.06 11.58
N ARG A 86 8.54 7.50 10.31
CA ARG A 86 9.44 8.44 9.64
C ARG A 86 8.87 9.85 9.54
N GLY A 87 7.78 10.14 10.25
CA GLY A 87 7.21 11.46 10.43
C GLY A 87 6.05 11.82 9.48
N VAL A 88 5.64 10.94 8.56
CA VAL A 88 4.46 11.23 7.72
C VAL A 88 3.22 11.26 8.61
N PRO A 89 2.39 12.32 8.57
CA PRO A 89 1.17 12.37 9.35
C PRO A 89 0.22 11.20 9.00
N ALA A 90 -0.37 10.55 9.99
CA ALA A 90 -1.25 9.41 9.76
C ALA A 90 -2.49 9.78 8.91
N GLY A 91 -2.90 11.06 8.91
CA GLY A 91 -3.96 11.60 8.04
C GLY A 91 -3.58 11.70 6.57
N ASP A 92 -2.27 11.67 6.24
CA ASP A 92 -1.75 11.76 4.88
C ASP A 92 -1.34 10.37 4.32
N VAL A 93 -1.65 9.30 5.05
CA VAL A 93 -1.41 7.90 4.64
C VAL A 93 -2.75 7.24 4.37
N TYR A 94 -3.03 6.91 3.11
CA TYR A 94 -4.29 6.36 2.61
C TYR A 94 -4.14 4.88 2.29
N LEU A 95 -5.08 4.07 2.78
CA LEU A 95 -5.15 2.63 2.58
C LEU A 95 -6.43 2.27 1.82
N SER A 96 -6.30 1.53 0.73
CA SER A 96 -7.44 0.94 0.03
C SER A 96 -7.76 -0.42 0.65
N MET A 97 -8.81 -0.45 1.47
CA MET A 97 -9.21 -1.64 2.21
C MET A 97 -10.10 -2.55 1.38
N GLU A 98 -9.98 -3.85 1.59
CA GLU A 98 -10.79 -4.87 0.96
C GLU A 98 -11.48 -5.74 2.00
N ARG A 99 -12.76 -6.02 1.77
CA ARG A 99 -13.57 -6.99 2.52
C ARG A 99 -14.56 -7.65 1.57
N ASN A 100 -15.14 -8.77 1.98
CA ASN A 100 -16.12 -9.50 1.18
C ASN A 100 -17.43 -8.71 1.05
N MET A 101 -17.49 -7.78 0.11
CA MET A 101 -18.66 -6.94 -0.14
C MET A 101 -19.74 -7.69 -0.90
N LYS A 102 -21.01 -7.57 -0.45
CA LYS A 102 -22.18 -8.17 -1.12
C LYS A 102 -23.24 -7.14 -1.50
N CYS A 103 -23.72 -6.33 -0.55
CA CYS A 103 -24.78 -5.37 -0.85
C CYS A 103 -24.29 -4.05 -1.44
N GLY A 104 -23.06 -3.63 -1.13
CA GLY A 104 -22.48 -2.36 -1.58
C GLY A 104 -23.07 -1.10 -0.89
N VAL A 105 -23.98 -1.24 0.06
CA VAL A 105 -24.75 -0.14 0.67
C VAL A 105 -24.80 -0.18 2.21
N GLY A 106 -23.96 -1.02 2.84
CA GLY A 106 -23.81 -1.07 4.29
C GLY A 106 -24.96 -1.77 5.05
N THR A 107 -25.77 -2.62 4.39
CA THR A 107 -26.94 -3.25 5.03
C THR A 107 -26.73 -4.70 5.44
N CYS A 108 -25.82 -5.46 4.78
CA CYS A 108 -25.68 -6.90 5.01
C CYS A 108 -24.60 -7.30 6.03
N GLY A 109 -23.75 -6.37 6.46
CA GLY A 109 -22.70 -6.63 7.43
C GLY A 109 -21.45 -7.35 6.90
N HIS A 110 -21.44 -7.89 5.67
CA HIS A 110 -20.33 -8.72 5.17
C HIS A 110 -18.99 -7.99 5.06
N CYS A 111 -19.01 -6.68 4.82
CA CYS A 111 -17.81 -5.87 4.71
C CYS A 111 -17.56 -5.03 5.98
N GLN A 112 -18.10 -5.43 7.11
CA GLN A 112 -17.89 -4.74 8.37
C GLN A 112 -16.41 -4.80 8.79
N PHE A 113 -15.90 -3.66 9.22
CA PHE A 113 -14.55 -3.49 9.74
C PHE A 113 -14.64 -2.63 11.02
N GLY A 114 -14.71 -3.30 12.17
CA GLY A 114 -15.03 -2.62 13.42
C GLY A 114 -16.39 -1.90 13.34
N PRO A 115 -16.43 -0.59 13.60
CA PRO A 115 -17.67 0.20 13.56
C PRO A 115 -18.08 0.67 12.16
N VAL A 116 -17.26 0.42 11.12
CA VAL A 116 -17.49 0.92 9.76
C VAL A 116 -17.80 -0.21 8.77
N PHE A 117 -18.42 0.13 7.65
CA PHE A 117 -18.65 -0.76 6.52
C PHE A 117 -17.81 -0.31 5.33
N VAL A 118 -16.86 -1.13 4.88
CA VAL A 118 -15.93 -0.78 3.79
C VAL A 118 -16.66 -0.33 2.52
N CYS A 119 -17.79 -0.93 2.20
CA CYS A 119 -18.57 -0.57 1.01
C CYS A 119 -19.29 0.78 1.09
N LYS A 120 -19.50 1.33 2.30
CA LYS A 120 -20.26 2.57 2.52
C LYS A 120 -19.36 3.71 2.99
N ASP A 121 -18.47 3.40 3.94
CA ASP A 121 -17.65 4.40 4.63
C ASP A 121 -16.26 4.54 3.99
N GLY A 122 -15.84 3.54 3.18
CA GLY A 122 -14.60 3.47 2.43
C GLY A 122 -14.83 3.34 0.93
N PRO A 123 -14.04 2.55 0.19
CA PRO A 123 -13.00 1.61 0.65
C PRO A 123 -11.65 2.26 1.04
N VAL A 124 -11.44 3.53 0.76
CA VAL A 124 -10.20 4.23 1.07
C VAL A 124 -10.35 4.96 2.40
N PHE A 125 -9.46 4.66 3.33
CA PHE A 125 -9.39 5.27 4.65
C PHE A 125 -8.01 5.86 4.88
N THR A 126 -7.93 6.89 5.71
CA THR A 126 -6.65 7.32 6.25
C THR A 126 -6.17 6.37 7.34
N PHE A 127 -4.86 6.27 7.51
CA PHE A 127 -4.30 5.46 8.61
C PHE A 127 -4.75 5.98 9.98
N ALA A 128 -4.94 7.30 10.11
CA ALA A 128 -5.46 7.90 11.33
C ALA A 128 -6.84 7.36 11.73
N GLU A 129 -7.72 7.08 10.74
CA GLU A 129 -9.07 6.56 10.97
C GLU A 129 -9.10 5.09 11.39
N ILE A 130 -8.17 4.28 10.87
CA ILE A 130 -8.27 2.81 11.00
C ILE A 130 -7.09 2.15 11.73
N GLN A 131 -6.08 2.89 12.19
CA GLN A 131 -4.90 2.31 12.83
C GLN A 131 -5.22 1.46 14.07
N GLU A 132 -6.20 1.89 14.87
CA GLU A 132 -6.65 1.13 16.05
C GLU A 132 -7.38 -0.17 15.63
N LEU A 133 -8.19 -0.10 14.57
CA LEU A 133 -8.86 -1.27 14.03
C LEU A 133 -7.87 -2.29 13.44
N LEU A 134 -6.87 -1.80 12.73
CA LEU A 134 -5.79 -2.65 12.19
C LEU A 134 -4.92 -3.30 13.28
N ALA A 135 -4.92 -2.78 14.50
CA ALA A 135 -4.20 -3.37 15.62
C ALA A 135 -4.92 -4.60 16.21
N VAL A 136 -6.23 -4.73 15.99
CA VAL A 136 -7.03 -5.86 16.46
C VAL A 136 -6.89 -7.03 15.47
N ARG A 137 -6.50 -8.21 15.96
CA ARG A 137 -6.15 -9.35 15.10
C ARG A 137 -7.33 -10.03 14.39
N GLU A 138 -8.56 -9.79 14.80
CA GLU A 138 -9.75 -10.54 14.33
C GLU A 138 -10.97 -9.61 14.17
N ILE A 139 -10.84 -8.64 13.28
CA ILE A 139 -12.00 -7.83 12.89
C ILE A 139 -12.45 -8.19 11.49
#